data_223bcbc7df5bd0cdff64a5a4fc519b37
#
_entry.id   223bcbc7df5bd0cdff64a5a4fc519b37
#
_cell.length_a   1.000
_cell.length_b   1.000
_cell.length_c   1.000
_cell.angle_alpha   90.00
_cell.angle_beta   90.00
_cell.angle_gamma   90.00
#
_symmetry.space_group_name_H-M   'P 1'
#
loop_
_entity.id
_entity.type
_entity.pdbx_description
1 polymer ?
#
loop_
_entity_poly.entity_id
_entity_poly.type
_entity_poly.pdbx_seq_one_letter_code
_entity_poly.pdbx_strand_id
1 'polypeptide(L)'
;MKKNEQNEPVKILCFSAGNFKALKAFYCEPKPEGLTVIGGDNGAGKSSCLDALAFAVGGKKYCPSNPKREGAIGDTTLHVDLSNGITVERKGKNLSLTVTDREGARHGQELLDAFISNIAIDLPKFYNASSKDKAHMILDTLGIEDKLAELAKTEKEKYDTRTMVGREADRKQKAAEDMPWHEDAPEVPVSVAELIRQQQEILARNGIRAEHRRNLSDMLEERESVQRQLADLTRREEELSTKIASVQSIVHEDGENESTAELEAQIANFEETNRKVAENSERTRRMEEADALNDQKDALTKEIEAIRAERIALLQGADFPLEGLSVNDGGELVYNGQPWDCMSGSQQLIVSCAIASRINPSCRFVLMDKLEQLDLTTLAEFDKWLKTQDLQCIATRVSTGGECSLIIQDGEVKEGEKKPVLIPRKTEKPSDTALEDDDY
;
A
#
# COMPACT_ATOMS: atom_id res chain seq x y z
N MET A 1 -7.09 -41.43 13.37
CA MET A 1 -7.37 -41.77 11.96
C MET A 1 -8.55 -40.95 11.42
N LYS A 2 -8.52 -39.62 11.47
CA LYS A 2 -9.62 -38.74 10.96
C LYS A 2 -9.10 -37.55 10.17
N LYS A 3 -7.84 -37.53 9.71
CA LYS A 3 -7.25 -36.39 8.99
C LYS A 3 -7.08 -36.56 7.48
N ASN A 4 -7.37 -37.77 6.92
CA ASN A 4 -7.13 -38.05 5.49
C ASN A 4 -8.39 -38.01 4.60
N GLU A 5 -9.60 -37.89 5.16
CA GLU A 5 -10.84 -37.94 4.35
C GLU A 5 -11.25 -36.55 3.78
N GLN A 6 -10.64 -35.48 4.24
CA GLN A 6 -10.99 -34.11 3.80
C GLN A 6 -10.28 -33.64 2.52
N ASN A 7 -9.42 -34.45 1.92
CA ASN A 7 -8.58 -34.06 0.78
C ASN A 7 -8.85 -34.84 -0.51
N GLU A 8 -9.93 -35.63 -0.59
CA GLU A 8 -10.29 -36.26 -1.86
C GLU A 8 -10.81 -35.22 -2.86
N PRO A 9 -10.35 -35.24 -4.12
CA PRO A 9 -10.79 -34.29 -5.14
C PRO A 9 -12.30 -34.41 -5.40
N VAL A 10 -13.00 -33.30 -5.29
CA VAL A 10 -14.47 -33.26 -5.40
C VAL A 10 -14.91 -32.81 -6.78
N LYS A 11 -15.70 -33.65 -7.43
CA LYS A 11 -16.33 -33.44 -8.73
C LYS A 11 -17.85 -33.55 -8.60
N ILE A 12 -18.59 -33.04 -9.56
CA ILE A 12 -20.05 -33.14 -9.62
C ILE A 12 -20.39 -34.42 -10.38
N LEU A 13 -21.08 -35.36 -9.73
CA LEU A 13 -21.54 -36.61 -10.35
C LEU A 13 -22.84 -36.39 -11.09
N CYS A 14 -23.83 -35.77 -10.42
CA CYS A 14 -25.07 -35.38 -11.06
C CYS A 14 -25.62 -34.08 -10.49
N PHE A 15 -26.42 -33.42 -11.27
CA PHE A 15 -27.11 -32.22 -10.89
C PHE A 15 -28.53 -32.17 -11.44
N SER A 16 -29.52 -31.88 -10.60
CA SER A 16 -30.88 -31.63 -11.04
C SER A 16 -31.43 -30.34 -10.47
N ALA A 17 -32.28 -29.66 -11.24
CA ALA A 17 -32.96 -28.44 -10.86
C ALA A 17 -34.41 -28.45 -11.35
N GLY A 18 -35.35 -28.19 -10.46
CA GLY A 18 -36.75 -28.06 -10.75
C GLY A 18 -37.28 -26.68 -10.39
N ASN A 19 -38.09 -26.08 -11.27
CA ASN A 19 -38.75 -24.78 -11.06
C ASN A 19 -37.80 -23.63 -10.61
N PHE A 20 -36.60 -23.56 -11.20
CA PHE A 20 -35.60 -22.53 -10.87
C PHE A 20 -35.39 -21.60 -12.06
N LYS A 21 -35.58 -20.29 -11.87
CA LYS A 21 -35.45 -19.27 -12.93
C LYS A 21 -36.18 -19.67 -14.22
N ALA A 22 -35.44 -19.84 -15.32
CA ALA A 22 -36.00 -20.30 -16.59
C ALA A 22 -36.21 -21.83 -16.67
N LEU A 23 -35.66 -22.62 -15.72
CA LEU A 23 -35.72 -24.07 -15.75
C LEU A 23 -37.07 -24.59 -15.25
N LYS A 24 -37.67 -25.53 -15.98
CA LYS A 24 -38.82 -26.35 -15.54
C LYS A 24 -38.33 -27.61 -14.85
N ALA A 25 -37.54 -28.41 -15.58
CA ALA A 25 -36.93 -29.63 -15.11
C ALA A 25 -35.58 -29.82 -15.85
N PHE A 26 -34.55 -29.89 -15.10
CA PHE A 26 -33.19 -30.05 -15.62
C PHE A 26 -32.48 -31.21 -14.89
N TYR A 27 -31.76 -32.02 -15.64
CA TYR A 27 -30.87 -33.07 -15.11
C TYR A 27 -29.66 -33.18 -15.99
N CYS A 28 -28.48 -33.31 -15.37
CA CYS A 28 -27.20 -33.50 -16.04
C CYS A 28 -26.31 -34.44 -15.22
N GLU A 29 -25.64 -35.35 -15.91
CA GLU A 29 -24.46 -36.09 -15.41
C GLU A 29 -23.24 -35.54 -16.15
N PRO A 30 -22.50 -34.59 -15.56
CA PRO A 30 -21.35 -34.02 -16.22
C PRO A 30 -20.25 -35.09 -16.43
N LYS A 31 -19.43 -34.93 -17.46
CA LYS A 31 -18.23 -35.79 -17.63
C LYS A 31 -17.35 -35.67 -16.40
N PRO A 32 -16.73 -36.75 -15.95
CA PRO A 32 -15.89 -36.77 -14.76
C PRO A 32 -14.62 -35.89 -14.92
N GLU A 33 -14.19 -35.63 -16.14
CA GLU A 33 -13.09 -34.75 -16.53
C GLU A 33 -13.35 -34.16 -17.90
N GLY A 34 -12.71 -32.99 -18.17
CA GLY A 34 -12.90 -32.27 -19.42
C GLY A 34 -14.18 -31.44 -19.44
N LEU A 35 -14.66 -31.13 -20.62
CA LEU A 35 -15.69 -30.12 -20.84
C LEU A 35 -17.07 -30.76 -21.04
N THR A 36 -18.03 -30.33 -20.25
CA THR A 36 -19.47 -30.59 -20.44
C THR A 36 -20.12 -29.31 -20.92
N VAL A 37 -20.58 -29.27 -22.17
CA VAL A 37 -21.20 -28.13 -22.80
C VAL A 37 -22.71 -28.22 -22.74
N ILE A 38 -23.36 -27.27 -22.09
CA ILE A 38 -24.82 -27.08 -22.05
C ILE A 38 -25.18 -26.12 -23.18
N GLY A 39 -25.76 -26.66 -24.24
CA GLY A 39 -26.20 -25.91 -25.42
C GLY A 39 -27.65 -25.48 -25.35
N GLY A 40 -28.07 -24.68 -26.33
CA GLY A 40 -29.46 -24.22 -26.55
C GLY A 40 -29.49 -22.78 -27.06
N ASP A 41 -30.71 -22.36 -27.48
CA ASP A 41 -30.94 -21.02 -27.96
C ASP A 41 -30.89 -19.94 -26.85
N ASN A 42 -30.85 -18.68 -27.23
CA ASN A 42 -30.91 -17.58 -26.26
C ASN A 42 -32.27 -17.63 -25.51
N GLY A 43 -32.21 -17.47 -24.18
CA GLY A 43 -33.38 -17.55 -23.33
C GLY A 43 -33.81 -18.99 -22.95
N ALA A 44 -33.19 -20.06 -23.50
CA ALA A 44 -33.58 -21.43 -23.20
C ALA A 44 -33.37 -21.88 -21.75
N GLY A 45 -32.57 -21.15 -20.95
CA GLY A 45 -32.30 -21.46 -19.54
C GLY A 45 -30.88 -21.93 -19.23
N LYS A 46 -29.95 -21.84 -20.18
CA LYS A 46 -28.55 -22.29 -20.02
C LYS A 46 -27.85 -21.66 -18.79
N SER A 47 -27.81 -20.34 -18.69
CA SER A 47 -27.16 -19.66 -17.53
C SER A 47 -27.96 -19.95 -16.24
N SER A 48 -29.27 -20.22 -16.32
CA SER A 48 -30.04 -20.63 -15.15
C SER A 48 -29.60 -21.98 -14.57
N CYS A 49 -29.00 -22.87 -15.39
CA CYS A 49 -28.42 -24.11 -14.90
C CYS A 49 -27.17 -23.86 -14.07
N LEU A 50 -26.27 -23.00 -14.56
CA LEU A 50 -25.05 -22.62 -13.80
C LEU A 50 -25.42 -21.86 -12.52
N ASP A 51 -26.36 -20.92 -12.57
CA ASP A 51 -26.84 -20.20 -11.39
C ASP A 51 -27.45 -21.16 -10.36
N ALA A 52 -28.21 -22.16 -10.81
CA ALA A 52 -28.82 -23.17 -9.93
C ALA A 52 -27.74 -24.03 -9.24
N LEU A 53 -26.72 -24.44 -10.00
CA LEU A 53 -25.61 -25.22 -9.48
C LEU A 53 -24.73 -24.38 -8.53
N ALA A 54 -24.39 -23.15 -8.93
CA ALA A 54 -23.67 -22.19 -8.09
C ALA A 54 -24.39 -21.92 -6.76
N PHE A 55 -25.70 -21.71 -6.82
CA PHE A 55 -26.52 -21.52 -5.61
C PHE A 55 -26.62 -22.80 -4.77
N ALA A 56 -26.74 -23.98 -5.39
CA ALA A 56 -26.83 -25.23 -4.65
C ALA A 56 -25.62 -25.44 -3.77
N VAL A 57 -24.40 -25.30 -4.32
CA VAL A 57 -23.14 -25.60 -3.63
C VAL A 57 -22.48 -24.38 -2.98
N GLY A 58 -22.62 -23.18 -3.56
CA GLY A 58 -21.94 -21.95 -3.10
C GLY A 58 -22.71 -21.11 -2.08
N GLY A 59 -23.97 -21.48 -1.78
CA GLY A 59 -24.71 -20.86 -0.70
C GLY A 59 -25.47 -19.57 -1.07
N LYS A 60 -25.96 -18.88 -0.04
CA LYS A 60 -26.87 -17.73 -0.18
C LYS A 60 -26.36 -16.59 -1.05
N LYS A 61 -25.04 -16.37 -1.11
CA LYS A 61 -24.43 -15.33 -1.94
C LYS A 61 -24.66 -15.49 -3.44
N TYR A 62 -24.95 -16.74 -3.88
CA TYR A 62 -25.28 -17.04 -5.26
C TYR A 62 -26.80 -17.18 -5.50
N CYS A 63 -27.63 -16.92 -4.50
CA CYS A 63 -29.09 -16.95 -4.64
C CYS A 63 -29.56 -15.77 -5.48
N PRO A 64 -30.20 -16.00 -6.63
CA PRO A 64 -30.81 -14.90 -7.40
C PRO A 64 -31.97 -14.26 -6.64
N SER A 65 -32.32 -13.02 -6.99
CA SER A 65 -33.40 -12.26 -6.37
C SER A 65 -34.74 -13.01 -6.47
N ASN A 66 -35.00 -13.67 -7.63
CA ASN A 66 -36.20 -14.47 -7.88
C ASN A 66 -35.76 -15.90 -8.29
N PRO A 67 -35.49 -16.78 -7.33
CA PRO A 67 -35.05 -18.14 -7.62
C PRO A 67 -36.17 -19.03 -8.21
N LYS A 68 -37.41 -18.82 -7.79
CA LYS A 68 -38.55 -19.60 -8.27
C LYS A 68 -38.94 -19.20 -9.69
N ARG A 69 -39.18 -20.21 -10.52
CA ARG A 69 -39.67 -20.00 -11.89
C ARG A 69 -41.03 -19.32 -11.88
N GLU A 70 -41.19 -18.33 -12.72
CA GLU A 70 -42.49 -17.62 -12.89
C GLU A 70 -43.56 -18.58 -13.42
N GLY A 71 -44.76 -18.54 -12.81
CA GLY A 71 -45.88 -19.41 -13.16
C GLY A 71 -45.75 -20.86 -12.67
N ALA A 72 -44.70 -21.24 -11.95
CA ALA A 72 -44.57 -22.61 -11.44
C ALA A 72 -45.45 -22.84 -10.22
N ILE A 73 -46.26 -23.94 -10.25
CA ILE A 73 -47.15 -24.36 -9.15
C ILE A 73 -46.33 -25.03 -8.03
N GLY A 74 -45.31 -25.83 -8.38
CA GLY A 74 -44.45 -26.54 -7.41
C GLY A 74 -43.37 -25.65 -6.80
N ASP A 75 -42.74 -26.17 -5.74
CA ASP A 75 -41.60 -25.54 -5.12
C ASP A 75 -40.32 -25.70 -5.99
N THR A 76 -39.37 -24.82 -5.81
CA THR A 76 -38.03 -24.97 -6.40
C THR A 76 -37.27 -26.07 -5.69
N THR A 77 -36.61 -26.93 -6.45
CA THR A 77 -35.78 -28.02 -5.94
C THR A 77 -34.43 -27.99 -6.65
N LEU A 78 -33.37 -28.13 -5.89
CA LEU A 78 -32.00 -28.33 -6.40
C LEU A 78 -31.43 -29.55 -5.71
N HIS A 79 -30.70 -30.38 -6.47
CA HIS A 79 -30.03 -31.58 -5.96
C HIS A 79 -28.72 -31.76 -6.68
N VAL A 80 -27.64 -32.00 -5.92
CA VAL A 80 -26.29 -32.25 -6.44
C VAL A 80 -25.66 -33.39 -5.68
N ASP A 81 -25.18 -34.37 -6.41
CA ASP A 81 -24.33 -35.44 -5.84
C ASP A 81 -22.87 -35.18 -6.19
N LEU A 82 -22.01 -35.24 -5.18
CA LEU A 82 -20.57 -35.02 -5.29
C LEU A 82 -19.79 -36.35 -5.22
N SER A 83 -18.62 -36.40 -5.86
CA SER A 83 -17.77 -37.60 -5.95
C SER A 83 -17.29 -38.14 -4.60
N ASN A 84 -17.20 -37.28 -3.59
CA ASN A 84 -16.86 -37.67 -2.22
C ASN A 84 -18.05 -38.27 -1.42
N GLY A 85 -19.22 -38.48 -2.08
CA GLY A 85 -20.41 -39.06 -1.48
C GLY A 85 -21.27 -38.08 -0.70
N ILE A 86 -21.01 -36.80 -0.82
CA ILE A 86 -21.87 -35.76 -0.26
C ILE A 86 -23.01 -35.46 -1.22
N THR A 87 -24.22 -35.39 -0.68
CA THR A 87 -25.43 -34.99 -1.39
C THR A 87 -25.89 -33.61 -0.86
N VAL A 88 -26.15 -32.71 -1.77
CA VAL A 88 -26.64 -31.33 -1.48
C VAL A 88 -28.03 -31.17 -2.00
N GLU A 89 -28.98 -30.83 -1.13
CA GLU A 89 -30.38 -30.54 -1.49
C GLU A 89 -30.78 -29.11 -1.04
N ARG A 90 -31.49 -28.41 -1.92
CA ARG A 90 -32.24 -27.19 -1.55
C ARG A 90 -33.70 -27.33 -1.97
N LYS A 91 -34.60 -27.19 -1.02
CA LYS A 91 -36.02 -27.38 -1.28
C LYS A 91 -36.95 -26.55 -0.39
N GLY A 92 -38.22 -26.48 -0.79
CA GLY A 92 -39.26 -25.75 -0.08
C GLY A 92 -39.26 -24.24 -0.37
N LYS A 93 -40.19 -23.52 0.20
CA LYS A 93 -40.38 -22.08 -0.02
C LYS A 93 -39.16 -21.23 0.28
N ASN A 94 -38.37 -21.62 1.28
CA ASN A 94 -37.17 -20.91 1.73
C ASN A 94 -35.87 -21.48 1.13
N LEU A 95 -35.94 -22.45 0.24
CA LEU A 95 -34.79 -23.15 -0.36
C LEU A 95 -33.79 -23.60 0.71
N SER A 96 -34.33 -24.25 1.77
CA SER A 96 -33.55 -24.73 2.90
C SER A 96 -32.49 -25.71 2.44
N LEU A 97 -31.25 -25.51 2.90
CA LEU A 97 -30.10 -26.37 2.61
C LEU A 97 -30.15 -27.62 3.48
N THR A 98 -29.94 -28.76 2.86
CA THR A 98 -29.59 -30.01 3.53
C THR A 98 -28.35 -30.57 2.84
N VAL A 99 -27.29 -30.74 3.59
CA VAL A 99 -26.06 -31.41 3.15
C VAL A 99 -25.98 -32.73 3.89
N THR A 100 -25.88 -33.83 3.17
CA THR A 100 -25.81 -35.18 3.75
C THR A 100 -24.50 -35.81 3.34
N ASP A 101 -23.74 -36.35 4.27
CA ASP A 101 -22.50 -37.08 3.99
C ASP A 101 -22.77 -38.59 3.65
N ARG A 102 -21.69 -39.32 3.39
CA ARG A 102 -21.78 -40.80 3.11
C ARG A 102 -22.43 -41.58 4.23
N GLU A 103 -22.33 -41.15 5.47
CA GLU A 103 -22.85 -41.82 6.66
C GLU A 103 -24.30 -41.44 6.93
N GLY A 104 -24.86 -40.49 6.18
CA GLY A 104 -26.22 -39.99 6.34
C GLY A 104 -26.32 -38.85 7.39
N ALA A 105 -25.20 -38.36 7.92
CA ALA A 105 -25.22 -37.26 8.84
C ALA A 105 -25.51 -35.91 8.10
N ARG A 106 -26.21 -35.00 8.78
CA ARG A 106 -26.57 -33.69 8.21
C ARG A 106 -25.59 -32.62 8.63
N HIS A 107 -25.19 -31.82 7.67
CA HIS A 107 -24.26 -30.71 7.85
C HIS A 107 -24.82 -29.40 7.31
N GLY A 108 -24.14 -28.28 7.61
CA GLY A 108 -24.44 -26.95 7.06
C GLY A 108 -23.59 -26.60 5.83
N GLN A 109 -23.66 -25.33 5.44
CA GLN A 109 -22.85 -24.77 4.34
C GLN A 109 -21.34 -24.87 4.61
N GLU A 110 -20.93 -24.83 5.88
CA GLU A 110 -19.52 -24.90 6.32
C GLU A 110 -18.79 -26.11 5.75
N LEU A 111 -19.46 -27.26 5.64
CA LEU A 111 -18.84 -28.46 5.05
C LEU A 111 -18.52 -28.24 3.57
N LEU A 112 -19.37 -27.56 2.82
CA LEU A 112 -19.17 -27.25 1.41
C LEU A 112 -18.06 -26.19 1.23
N ASP A 113 -18.06 -25.17 2.07
CA ASP A 113 -17.08 -24.06 2.02
C ASP A 113 -15.65 -24.55 2.27
N ALA A 114 -15.50 -25.70 2.92
CA ALA A 114 -14.17 -26.28 3.19
C ALA A 114 -13.46 -26.78 1.92
N PHE A 115 -14.20 -27.17 0.88
CA PHE A 115 -13.60 -27.75 -0.34
C PHE A 115 -14.09 -27.11 -1.63
N ILE A 116 -15.04 -26.16 -1.61
CA ILE A 116 -15.54 -25.48 -2.80
C ILE A 116 -14.92 -24.10 -2.93
N SER A 117 -14.27 -23.85 -4.07
CA SER A 117 -13.66 -22.56 -4.38
C SER A 117 -14.69 -21.57 -4.91
N ASN A 118 -14.72 -20.37 -4.37
CA ASN A 118 -15.56 -19.27 -4.88
C ASN A 118 -15.22 -18.91 -6.33
N ILE A 119 -13.94 -18.92 -6.68
CA ILE A 119 -13.49 -18.64 -8.05
C ILE A 119 -13.93 -19.76 -8.99
N ALA A 120 -13.93 -21.03 -8.55
CA ALA A 120 -14.38 -22.14 -9.35
C ALA A 120 -15.88 -22.09 -9.67
N ILE A 121 -16.71 -21.63 -8.71
CA ILE A 121 -18.15 -21.48 -8.89
C ILE A 121 -18.50 -20.31 -9.80
N ASP A 122 -17.80 -19.18 -9.69
CA ASP A 122 -18.07 -17.96 -10.44
C ASP A 122 -16.83 -17.54 -11.26
N LEU A 123 -16.31 -18.51 -12.01
CA LEU A 123 -15.19 -18.26 -12.92
C LEU A 123 -15.49 -17.13 -13.93
N PRO A 124 -16.71 -16.95 -14.45
CA PRO A 124 -17.05 -15.83 -15.30
C PRO A 124 -16.82 -14.46 -14.66
N LYS A 125 -17.11 -14.32 -13.37
CA LYS A 125 -16.84 -13.08 -12.62
C LYS A 125 -15.34 -12.80 -12.55
N PHE A 126 -14.53 -13.81 -12.24
CA PHE A 126 -13.08 -13.70 -12.26
C PHE A 126 -12.55 -13.39 -13.67
N TYR A 127 -13.01 -14.16 -14.69
CA TYR A 127 -12.57 -14.00 -16.07
C TYR A 127 -12.88 -12.61 -16.65
N ASN A 128 -14.06 -12.04 -16.36
CA ASN A 128 -14.48 -10.73 -16.86
C ASN A 128 -14.07 -9.54 -15.97
N ALA A 129 -13.48 -9.78 -14.80
CA ALA A 129 -12.98 -8.74 -13.91
C ALA A 129 -11.81 -7.99 -14.54
N SER A 130 -11.57 -6.76 -14.11
CA SER A 130 -10.36 -6.03 -14.52
C SER A 130 -9.09 -6.75 -14.02
N SER A 131 -7.94 -6.48 -14.66
CA SER A 131 -6.66 -7.06 -14.24
C SER A 131 -6.34 -6.78 -12.77
N LYS A 132 -6.71 -5.59 -12.27
CA LYS A 132 -6.57 -5.20 -10.86
C LYS A 132 -7.51 -5.98 -9.95
N ASP A 133 -8.80 -6.10 -10.32
CA ASP A 133 -9.76 -6.84 -9.50
C ASP A 133 -9.40 -8.33 -9.43
N LYS A 134 -8.86 -8.91 -10.51
CA LYS A 134 -8.32 -10.27 -10.51
C LYS A 134 -7.15 -10.42 -9.54
N ALA A 135 -6.22 -9.47 -9.56
CA ALA A 135 -5.10 -9.45 -8.61
C ALA A 135 -5.63 -9.40 -7.16
N HIS A 136 -6.57 -8.50 -6.87
CA HIS A 136 -7.21 -8.41 -5.56
C HIS A 136 -7.84 -9.73 -5.11
N MET A 137 -8.63 -10.38 -5.98
CA MET A 137 -9.26 -11.67 -5.66
C MET A 137 -8.24 -12.75 -5.29
N ILE A 138 -7.08 -12.77 -5.96
CA ILE A 138 -6.01 -13.73 -5.66
C ILE A 138 -5.32 -13.37 -4.35
N LEU A 139 -4.96 -12.10 -4.15
CA LEU A 139 -4.27 -11.60 -2.95
C LEU A 139 -5.13 -11.78 -1.69
N ASP A 140 -6.45 -11.57 -1.80
CA ASP A 140 -7.43 -11.84 -0.73
C ASP A 140 -7.42 -13.34 -0.38
N THR A 141 -7.46 -14.21 -1.37
CA THR A 141 -7.40 -15.65 -1.17
C THR A 141 -6.09 -16.11 -0.53
N LEU A 142 -4.97 -15.44 -0.84
CA LEU A 142 -3.66 -15.68 -0.22
C LEU A 142 -3.55 -15.03 1.18
N GLY A 143 -4.54 -14.22 1.59
CA GLY A 143 -4.57 -13.55 2.90
C GLY A 143 -3.53 -12.45 3.08
N ILE A 144 -3.01 -11.88 1.99
CA ILE A 144 -1.99 -10.82 2.01
C ILE A 144 -2.52 -9.45 1.54
N GLU A 145 -3.79 -9.38 1.09
CA GLU A 145 -4.39 -8.15 0.55
C GLU A 145 -4.40 -7.02 1.58
N ASP A 146 -4.88 -7.30 2.80
CA ASP A 146 -4.97 -6.29 3.86
C ASP A 146 -3.61 -5.68 4.18
N LYS A 147 -2.56 -6.51 4.26
CA LYS A 147 -1.20 -6.04 4.53
C LYS A 147 -0.64 -5.20 3.38
N LEU A 148 -0.91 -5.59 2.14
CA LEU A 148 -0.53 -4.80 0.96
C LEU A 148 -1.26 -3.46 0.90
N ALA A 149 -2.54 -3.42 1.25
CA ALA A 149 -3.34 -2.20 1.32
C ALA A 149 -2.83 -1.25 2.43
N GLU A 150 -2.46 -1.80 3.59
CA GLU A 150 -1.84 -1.03 4.69
C GLU A 150 -0.49 -0.42 4.27
N LEU A 151 0.37 -1.21 3.63
CA LEU A 151 1.65 -0.73 3.10
C LEU A 151 1.46 0.37 2.04
N ALA A 152 0.51 0.20 1.11
CA ALA A 152 0.21 1.20 0.11
C ALA A 152 -0.32 2.52 0.71
N LYS A 153 -1.16 2.41 1.75
CA LYS A 153 -1.66 3.58 2.49
C LYS A 153 -0.52 4.31 3.20
N THR A 154 0.33 3.57 3.90
CA THR A 154 1.48 4.12 4.62
C THR A 154 2.49 4.77 3.65
N GLU A 155 2.76 4.13 2.51
CA GLU A 155 3.60 4.69 1.45
C GLU A 155 3.06 6.04 0.97
N LYS A 156 1.75 6.13 0.71
CA LYS A 156 1.10 7.37 0.27
C LYS A 156 1.19 8.48 1.33
N GLU A 157 0.91 8.17 2.58
CA GLU A 157 1.00 9.13 3.69
C GLU A 157 2.43 9.68 3.85
N LYS A 158 3.44 8.81 3.74
CA LYS A 158 4.86 9.20 3.79
C LYS A 158 5.25 10.03 2.56
N TYR A 159 4.77 9.67 1.38
CA TYR A 159 5.00 10.42 0.15
C TYR A 159 4.42 11.83 0.21
N ASP A 160 3.19 11.97 0.69
CA ASP A 160 2.51 13.26 0.84
C ASP A 160 3.26 14.13 1.86
N THR A 161 3.67 13.56 2.99
CA THR A 161 4.48 14.24 4.02
C THR A 161 5.83 14.70 3.45
N ARG A 162 6.54 13.83 2.74
CA ARG A 162 7.81 14.16 2.08
C ARG A 162 7.67 15.32 1.10
N THR A 163 6.57 15.32 0.35
CA THR A 163 6.28 16.38 -0.63
C THR A 163 6.04 17.73 0.06
N MET A 164 5.34 17.74 1.19
CA MET A 164 5.11 18.95 1.99
C MET A 164 6.43 19.46 2.60
N VAL A 165 7.21 18.58 3.21
CA VAL A 165 8.52 18.92 3.80
C VAL A 165 9.48 19.46 2.74
N GLY A 166 9.53 18.82 1.55
CA GLY A 166 10.37 19.28 0.45
C GLY A 166 10.01 20.69 -0.03
N ARG A 167 8.71 20.98 -0.21
CA ARG A 167 8.26 22.33 -0.58
C ARG A 167 8.60 23.38 0.47
N GLU A 168 8.50 23.02 1.74
CA GLU A 168 8.87 23.92 2.84
C GLU A 168 10.38 24.17 2.88
N ALA A 169 11.21 23.12 2.68
CA ALA A 169 12.65 23.24 2.57
C ALA A 169 13.04 24.17 1.41
N ASP A 170 12.50 23.91 0.21
CA ASP A 170 12.76 24.75 -0.98
C ASP A 170 12.36 26.22 -0.75
N ARG A 171 11.24 26.46 -0.07
CA ARG A 171 10.78 27.81 0.26
C ARG A 171 11.74 28.51 1.21
N LYS A 172 12.20 27.82 2.27
CA LYS A 172 13.14 28.38 3.25
C LYS A 172 14.51 28.61 2.64
N GLN A 173 14.99 27.67 1.84
CA GLN A 173 16.26 27.81 1.13
C GLN A 173 16.26 29.02 0.21
N LYS A 174 15.24 29.17 -0.66
CA LYS A 174 15.13 30.33 -1.54
C LYS A 174 15.02 31.63 -0.75
N ALA A 175 14.24 31.65 0.34
CA ALA A 175 14.15 32.82 1.18
C ALA A 175 15.48 33.19 1.88
N ALA A 176 16.34 32.19 2.15
CA ALA A 176 17.69 32.44 2.65
C ALA A 176 18.64 32.92 1.54
N GLU A 177 18.56 32.29 0.36
CA GLU A 177 19.37 32.69 -0.81
C GLU A 177 19.07 34.11 -1.29
N ASP A 178 17.80 34.54 -1.22
CA ASP A 178 17.37 35.89 -1.58
C ASP A 178 17.81 36.95 -0.56
N MET A 179 18.29 36.58 0.63
CA MET A 179 18.80 37.49 1.64
C MET A 179 20.23 37.94 1.31
N PRO A 180 20.57 39.22 1.48
CA PRO A 180 21.93 39.69 1.29
C PRO A 180 22.89 38.99 2.27
N TRP A 181 24.11 38.71 1.80
CA TRP A 181 25.22 38.24 2.63
C TRP A 181 26.33 39.27 2.64
N HIS A 182 26.80 39.64 3.81
CA HIS A 182 27.82 40.65 4.03
C HIS A 182 29.09 39.96 4.55
N GLU A 183 30.07 39.73 3.68
CA GLU A 183 31.35 39.12 4.04
C GLU A 183 32.17 39.95 5.03
N ASP A 184 31.98 41.27 4.98
CA ASP A 184 32.69 42.26 5.83
C ASP A 184 32.06 42.44 7.21
N ALA A 185 30.91 41.86 7.49
CA ALA A 185 30.24 41.96 8.78
C ALA A 185 30.86 41.02 9.82
N PRO A 186 31.16 41.46 11.03
CA PRO A 186 31.63 40.60 12.10
C PRO A 186 30.55 39.60 12.51
N GLU A 187 30.98 38.44 13.06
CA GLU A 187 30.04 37.39 13.51
C GLU A 187 29.16 37.84 14.69
N VAL A 188 29.66 38.76 15.51
CA VAL A 188 28.96 39.24 16.71
C VAL A 188 28.67 40.73 16.60
N PRO A 189 27.48 41.19 17.05
CA PRO A 189 27.14 42.59 17.04
C PRO A 189 28.15 43.44 17.81
N VAL A 190 28.54 44.55 17.21
CA VAL A 190 29.47 45.50 17.83
C VAL A 190 28.79 46.22 18.98
N SER A 191 29.42 46.27 20.14
CA SER A 191 28.88 46.98 21.31
C SER A 191 29.37 48.43 21.35
N VAL A 192 28.46 49.37 21.16
CA VAL A 192 28.74 50.83 21.28
C VAL A 192 29.26 51.18 22.67
N ALA A 193 28.74 50.54 23.71
CA ALA A 193 29.18 50.83 25.09
C ALA A 193 30.65 50.45 25.29
N GLU A 194 31.11 49.35 24.68
CA GLU A 194 32.49 48.92 24.76
C GLU A 194 33.44 49.87 23.97
N LEU A 195 33.01 50.31 22.77
CA LEU A 195 33.74 51.31 21.98
C LEU A 195 33.86 52.66 22.72
N ILE A 196 32.78 53.12 23.34
CA ILE A 196 32.76 54.36 24.14
C ILE A 196 33.68 54.21 25.36
N ARG A 197 33.67 53.06 26.04
CA ARG A 197 34.60 52.78 27.17
C ARG A 197 36.07 52.86 26.74
N GLN A 198 36.39 52.21 25.63
CA GLN A 198 37.75 52.26 25.08
C GLN A 198 38.18 53.67 24.68
N GLN A 199 37.28 54.46 24.05
CA GLN A 199 37.53 55.88 23.73
C GLN A 199 37.79 56.70 24.99
N GLN A 200 36.96 56.54 26.05
CA GLN A 200 37.14 57.24 27.32
C GLN A 200 38.48 56.91 27.99
N GLU A 201 38.89 55.66 27.95
CA GLU A 201 40.19 55.25 28.50
C GLU A 201 41.38 55.88 27.74
N ILE A 202 41.29 55.95 26.40
CA ILE A 202 42.31 56.65 25.58
C ILE A 202 42.32 58.15 25.89
N LEU A 203 41.15 58.77 25.95
CA LEU A 203 41.04 60.20 26.29
C LEU A 203 41.62 60.51 27.69
N ALA A 204 41.35 59.61 28.66
CA ALA A 204 41.93 59.78 30.01
C ALA A 204 43.48 59.67 29.98
N ARG A 205 44.01 58.67 29.26
CA ARG A 205 45.48 58.56 29.08
C ARG A 205 46.07 59.79 28.37
N ASN A 206 45.41 60.29 27.33
CA ASN A 206 45.81 61.49 26.61
C ASN A 206 45.72 62.77 27.49
N GLY A 207 44.74 62.80 28.37
CA GLY A 207 44.64 63.91 29.39
C GLY A 207 45.81 63.93 30.33
N ILE A 208 46.22 62.80 30.87
CA ILE A 208 47.40 62.64 31.73
C ILE A 208 48.70 63.05 30.98
N ARG A 209 48.85 62.56 29.73
CA ARG A 209 49.99 62.98 28.90
C ARG A 209 50.05 64.45 28.62
N ALA A 210 48.88 65.10 28.40
CA ALA A 210 48.83 66.55 28.21
C ALA A 210 49.21 67.30 29.48
N GLU A 211 48.78 66.83 30.65
CA GLU A 211 49.18 67.40 31.95
C GLU A 211 50.70 67.26 32.17
N HIS A 212 51.28 66.07 31.88
CA HIS A 212 52.74 65.90 31.96
C HIS A 212 53.52 66.90 31.05
N ARG A 213 53.01 67.10 29.80
CA ARG A 213 53.62 68.09 28.88
C ARG A 213 53.52 69.51 29.38
N ARG A 214 52.38 69.91 30.00
CA ARG A 214 52.26 71.25 30.62
C ARG A 214 53.22 71.40 31.79
N ASN A 215 53.27 70.44 32.70
CA ASN A 215 54.17 70.40 33.81
C ASN A 215 55.65 70.49 33.34
N LEU A 216 56.01 69.78 32.26
CA LEU A 216 57.34 69.89 31.67
C LEU A 216 57.58 71.31 31.11
N SER A 217 56.63 71.89 30.40
CA SER A 217 56.76 73.23 29.86
C SER A 217 56.96 74.26 30.99
N ASP A 218 56.14 74.13 32.03
CA ASP A 218 56.24 75.03 33.20
C ASP A 218 57.57 74.91 33.92
N MET A 219 58.09 73.68 34.06
CA MET A 219 59.41 73.40 34.62
C MET A 219 60.52 73.89 33.73
N LEU A 220 60.41 73.81 32.39
CA LEU A 220 61.41 74.36 31.46
C LEU A 220 61.42 75.89 31.52
N GLU A 221 60.27 76.54 31.62
CA GLU A 221 60.18 78.02 31.83
C GLU A 221 60.79 78.38 33.18
N GLU A 222 60.44 77.68 34.24
CA GLU A 222 61.04 77.86 35.55
C GLU A 222 62.55 77.66 35.52
N ARG A 223 63.00 76.55 34.82
CA ARG A 223 64.46 76.32 34.61
C ARG A 223 65.12 77.52 33.92
N GLU A 224 64.56 78.06 32.82
CA GLU A 224 65.08 79.25 32.16
C GLU A 224 65.08 80.46 33.08
N SER A 225 64.03 80.68 33.93
CA SER A 225 64.03 81.68 34.94
C SER A 225 65.10 81.54 35.99
N VAL A 226 65.30 80.30 36.44
CA VAL A 226 66.31 79.92 37.41
C VAL A 226 67.71 79.97 36.79
N GLN A 227 67.94 79.63 35.49
CA GLN A 227 69.22 79.82 34.80
C GLN A 227 69.60 81.28 34.68
N ARG A 228 68.67 82.23 34.54
CA ARG A 228 68.91 83.70 34.62
C ARG A 228 69.29 84.10 36.05
N GLN A 229 68.80 83.40 37.07
CA GLN A 229 69.18 83.55 38.48
C GLN A 229 70.46 82.80 38.88
N LEU A 230 71.02 82.06 37.96
CA LEU A 230 72.00 81.01 38.18
C LEU A 230 73.45 81.51 38.17
N ALA A 231 73.71 82.82 38.07
CA ALA A 231 74.98 83.35 38.46
C ALA A 231 75.30 83.21 40.00
N ASP A 232 74.19 83.00 40.81
CA ASP A 232 74.26 82.81 42.26
C ASP A 232 73.89 81.39 42.77
N LEU A 233 73.49 80.48 41.96
CA LEU A 233 72.88 79.21 42.41
C LEU A 233 73.30 77.93 41.58
N THR A 234 74.60 77.74 41.21
CA THR A 234 75.14 76.57 40.51
C THR A 234 74.86 75.24 41.24
N ARG A 235 74.58 75.27 42.48
CA ARG A 235 74.17 74.11 43.29
C ARG A 235 72.75 73.72 43.14
N ARG A 236 71.85 74.62 42.70
CA ARG A 236 70.43 74.37 42.49
C ARG A 236 70.16 73.84 41.09
N GLU A 237 71.10 74.07 40.18
CA GLU A 237 71.01 73.55 38.79
C GLU A 237 71.16 72.04 38.70
N GLU A 238 72.07 71.43 39.51
CA GLU A 238 72.21 69.97 39.49
C GLU A 238 70.95 69.24 40.01
N GLU A 239 70.25 69.82 41.02
CA GLU A 239 69.05 69.21 41.55
C GLU A 239 67.85 69.38 40.61
N LEU A 240 67.75 70.45 39.85
CA LEU A 240 66.67 70.70 38.85
C LEU A 240 66.97 69.91 37.57
N SER A 241 68.21 69.78 37.16
CA SER A 241 68.61 68.96 36.02
C SER A 241 68.27 67.49 36.24
N THR A 242 68.50 66.97 37.47
CA THR A 242 68.08 65.60 37.82
C THR A 242 66.57 65.43 37.79
N LYS A 243 65.82 66.39 38.28
CA LYS A 243 64.38 66.41 38.24
C LYS A 243 63.80 66.52 36.80
N ILE A 244 64.40 67.37 35.96
CA ILE A 244 64.08 67.54 34.54
C ILE A 244 64.37 66.32 33.76
N ALA A 245 65.54 65.67 33.96
CA ALA A 245 65.87 64.42 33.31
C ALA A 245 64.83 63.28 33.65
N SER A 246 64.42 63.24 34.95
CA SER A 246 63.37 62.22 35.33
C SER A 246 62.03 62.58 34.73
N VAL A 247 61.56 63.80 34.61
CA VAL A 247 60.32 64.16 33.97
C VAL A 247 60.38 63.99 32.42
N GLN A 248 61.55 64.35 31.83
CA GLN A 248 61.80 64.11 30.40
C GLN A 248 61.75 62.64 30.07
N SER A 249 62.28 61.73 30.93
CA SER A 249 62.17 60.28 30.78
C SER A 249 60.73 59.82 30.82
N ILE A 250 59.92 60.38 31.77
CA ILE A 250 58.48 60.05 31.87
C ILE A 250 57.73 60.50 30.60
N VAL A 251 57.97 61.72 30.09
CA VAL A 251 57.34 62.20 28.85
C VAL A 251 57.78 61.39 27.60
N HIS A 252 59.04 60.89 27.59
CA HIS A 252 59.53 60.09 26.50
C HIS A 252 58.95 58.66 26.57
N GLU A 253 58.71 58.15 27.80
CA GLU A 253 58.06 56.86 28.04
C GLU A 253 56.59 56.87 27.77
N ASP A 254 55.86 58.02 27.97
CA ASP A 254 54.44 58.15 27.72
C ASP A 254 54.09 58.03 26.22
N GLY A 255 55.02 58.20 25.29
CA GLY A 255 54.86 58.10 23.86
C GLY A 255 53.95 59.19 23.26
N GLU A 256 53.54 59.01 22.02
CA GLU A 256 52.57 59.90 21.35
C GLU A 256 51.11 59.60 21.76
N ASN A 257 50.21 60.57 21.61
CA ASN A 257 48.80 60.33 21.87
C ASN A 257 48.22 59.27 20.95
N GLU A 258 47.49 58.29 21.53
CA GLU A 258 46.80 57.32 20.78
C GLU A 258 45.64 57.96 20.00
N SER A 259 45.42 57.53 18.75
CA SER A 259 44.32 58.00 17.90
C SER A 259 43.02 57.30 18.28
N THR A 260 41.93 58.07 18.42
CA THR A 260 40.55 57.57 18.59
C THR A 260 39.78 57.51 17.27
N ALA A 261 40.39 57.95 16.15
CA ALA A 261 39.69 58.09 14.87
C ALA A 261 39.07 56.80 14.35
N GLU A 262 39.74 55.65 14.57
CA GLU A 262 39.23 54.34 14.19
C GLU A 262 37.96 53.93 15.00
N LEU A 263 37.98 54.21 16.32
CA LEU A 263 36.84 53.92 17.19
C LEU A 263 35.67 54.84 16.91
N GLU A 264 35.93 56.13 16.61
CA GLU A 264 34.91 57.09 16.19
C GLU A 264 34.25 56.70 14.86
N ALA A 265 35.03 56.20 13.90
CA ALA A 265 34.52 55.66 12.64
C ALA A 265 33.69 54.36 12.87
N GLN A 266 34.11 53.50 13.78
CA GLN A 266 33.38 52.30 14.16
C GLN A 266 32.06 52.65 14.87
N ILE A 267 32.06 53.64 15.77
CA ILE A 267 30.84 54.12 16.43
C ILE A 267 29.87 54.73 15.42
N ALA A 268 30.35 55.51 14.44
CA ALA A 268 29.52 56.10 13.40
C ALA A 268 28.83 55.03 12.50
N ASN A 269 29.47 53.87 12.32
CA ASN A 269 29.00 52.80 11.44
C ASN A 269 28.38 51.59 12.17
N PHE A 270 28.23 51.67 13.54
CA PHE A 270 27.79 50.49 14.31
C PHE A 270 26.40 50.02 13.94
N GLU A 271 25.45 50.92 13.64
CA GLU A 271 24.10 50.55 13.25
C GLU A 271 24.08 49.78 11.93
N GLU A 272 24.83 50.25 10.95
CA GLU A 272 24.98 49.59 9.65
C GLU A 272 25.67 48.19 9.79
N THR A 273 26.74 48.15 10.61
CA THR A 273 27.44 46.89 10.89
C THR A 273 26.54 45.87 11.60
N ASN A 274 25.80 46.32 12.62
CA ASN A 274 24.88 45.46 13.36
C ASN A 274 23.70 45.00 12.49
N ARG A 275 23.22 45.84 11.56
CA ARG A 275 22.23 45.45 10.57
C ARG A 275 22.76 44.31 9.69
N LYS A 276 23.99 44.41 9.16
CA LYS A 276 24.63 43.36 8.35
C LYS A 276 24.82 42.04 9.13
N VAL A 277 25.22 42.15 10.41
CA VAL A 277 25.33 40.96 11.30
C VAL A 277 23.97 40.30 11.49
N ALA A 278 22.91 41.08 11.71
CA ALA A 278 21.57 40.56 11.88
C ALA A 278 21.06 39.87 10.59
N GLU A 279 21.31 40.48 9.44
CA GLU A 279 20.95 39.90 8.13
C GLU A 279 21.72 38.57 7.87
N ASN A 280 23.02 38.51 8.14
CA ASN A 280 23.83 37.29 8.01
C ASN A 280 23.35 36.20 8.98
N SER A 281 23.08 36.55 10.24
CA SER A 281 22.59 35.61 11.24
C SER A 281 21.22 35.00 10.85
N GLU A 282 20.30 35.85 10.38
CA GLU A 282 18.97 35.43 9.93
C GLU A 282 19.08 34.56 8.68
N ARG A 283 19.96 34.86 7.73
CA ARG A 283 20.24 34.04 6.57
C ARG A 283 20.78 32.67 6.96
N THR A 284 21.77 32.62 7.85
CA THR A 284 22.35 31.35 8.36
C THR A 284 21.27 30.51 9.03
N ARG A 285 20.46 31.12 9.92
CA ARG A 285 19.35 30.41 10.59
C ARG A 285 18.37 29.80 9.60
N ARG A 286 18.01 30.52 8.52
CA ARG A 286 17.11 30.01 7.49
C ARG A 286 17.74 28.88 6.67
N MET A 287 19.04 28.94 6.41
CA MET A 287 19.77 27.85 5.76
C MET A 287 19.76 26.59 6.63
N GLU A 288 20.08 26.71 7.91
CA GLU A 288 20.04 25.58 8.86
C GLU A 288 18.64 24.95 8.97
N GLU A 289 17.59 25.79 8.99
CA GLU A 289 16.21 25.30 8.99
C GLU A 289 15.84 24.57 7.67
N ALA A 290 16.35 25.05 6.53
CA ALA A 290 16.16 24.39 5.24
C ALA A 290 16.91 23.05 5.18
N ASP A 291 18.15 23.01 5.68
CA ASP A 291 18.97 21.78 5.74
C ASP A 291 18.30 20.72 6.64
N ALA A 292 17.79 21.11 7.81
CA ALA A 292 17.06 20.20 8.69
C ALA A 292 15.80 19.60 8.03
N LEU A 293 15.09 20.41 7.22
CA LEU A 293 13.94 19.92 6.45
C LEU A 293 14.36 19.00 5.29
N ASN A 294 15.50 19.26 4.65
CA ASN A 294 16.06 18.39 3.64
C ASN A 294 16.47 17.02 4.24
N ASP A 295 17.10 17.03 5.42
CA ASP A 295 17.42 15.79 6.15
C ASP A 295 16.14 14.98 6.46
N GLN A 296 15.08 15.66 6.88
CA GLN A 296 13.77 15.04 7.09
C GLN A 296 13.18 14.44 5.80
N LYS A 297 13.27 15.15 4.69
CA LYS A 297 12.82 14.68 3.37
C LYS A 297 13.59 13.42 2.94
N ASP A 298 14.90 13.41 3.19
CA ASP A 298 15.77 12.26 2.85
C ASP A 298 15.48 11.05 3.75
N ALA A 299 15.22 11.27 5.04
CA ALA A 299 14.75 10.22 5.94
C ALA A 299 13.43 9.60 5.47
N LEU A 300 12.44 10.44 5.12
CA LEU A 300 11.16 9.99 4.57
C LEU A 300 11.32 9.26 3.23
N THR A 301 12.27 9.64 2.41
CA THR A 301 12.58 8.94 1.16
C THR A 301 13.08 7.52 1.44
N LYS A 302 13.98 7.34 2.41
CA LYS A 302 14.46 6.01 2.83
C LYS A 302 13.33 5.15 3.42
N GLU A 303 12.42 5.74 4.18
CA GLU A 303 11.25 5.02 4.70
C GLU A 303 10.33 4.55 3.57
N ILE A 304 10.08 5.38 2.56
CA ILE A 304 9.28 5.02 1.38
C ILE A 304 9.94 3.86 0.61
N GLU A 305 11.26 3.92 0.42
CA GLU A 305 12.02 2.84 -0.24
C GLU A 305 11.95 1.53 0.55
N ALA A 306 12.03 1.60 1.89
CA ALA A 306 11.88 0.43 2.75
C ALA A 306 10.48 -0.19 2.66
N ILE A 307 9.42 0.62 2.65
CA ILE A 307 8.03 0.17 2.47
C ILE A 307 7.85 -0.50 1.09
N ARG A 308 8.42 0.07 0.03
CA ARG A 308 8.40 -0.53 -1.31
C ARG A 308 9.13 -1.87 -1.35
N ALA A 309 10.29 -1.94 -0.72
CA ALA A 309 11.05 -3.19 -0.61
C ALA A 309 10.26 -4.26 0.17
N GLU A 310 9.59 -3.89 1.26
CA GLU A 310 8.71 -4.81 2.02
C GLU A 310 7.54 -5.30 1.17
N ARG A 311 6.90 -4.41 0.39
CA ARG A 311 5.82 -4.77 -0.53
C ARG A 311 6.28 -5.76 -1.59
N ILE A 312 7.45 -5.52 -2.20
CA ILE A 312 8.05 -6.44 -3.18
C ILE A 312 8.38 -7.79 -2.55
N ALA A 313 8.99 -7.79 -1.35
CA ALA A 313 9.32 -9.02 -0.64
C ALA A 313 8.07 -9.83 -0.28
N LEU A 314 6.99 -9.15 0.13
CA LEU A 314 5.72 -9.81 0.44
C LEU A 314 5.10 -10.45 -0.82
N LEU A 315 5.15 -9.77 -1.96
CA LEU A 315 4.66 -10.31 -3.23
C LEU A 315 5.55 -11.46 -3.75
N GLN A 316 6.87 -11.35 -3.63
CA GLN A 316 7.80 -12.41 -4.04
C GLN A 316 7.75 -13.64 -3.12
N GLY A 317 7.47 -13.44 -1.84
CA GLY A 317 7.28 -14.53 -0.87
C GLY A 317 5.89 -15.15 -0.89
N ALA A 318 4.95 -14.61 -1.66
CA ALA A 318 3.60 -15.14 -1.77
C ALA A 318 3.59 -16.43 -2.61
N ASP A 319 2.91 -17.46 -2.12
CA ASP A 319 2.71 -18.71 -2.84
C ASP A 319 1.59 -18.57 -3.86
N PHE A 320 1.91 -17.92 -4.98
CA PHE A 320 0.94 -17.75 -6.06
C PHE A 320 0.48 -19.11 -6.60
N PRO A 321 -0.81 -19.24 -6.95
CA PRO A 321 -1.40 -20.51 -7.36
C PRO A 321 -0.84 -21.06 -8.68
N LEU A 322 -0.06 -20.28 -9.41
CA LEU A 322 0.51 -20.69 -10.69
C LEU A 322 1.93 -20.12 -10.83
N GLU A 323 2.88 -20.94 -11.23
CA GLU A 323 4.24 -20.51 -11.55
C GLU A 323 4.20 -19.47 -12.69
N GLY A 324 4.95 -18.37 -12.53
CA GLY A 324 4.95 -17.24 -13.45
C GLY A 324 3.81 -16.25 -13.25
N LEU A 325 2.88 -16.51 -12.32
CA LEU A 325 1.86 -15.53 -11.94
C LEU A 325 2.45 -14.53 -10.94
N SER A 326 2.18 -13.26 -11.16
CA SER A 326 2.65 -12.17 -10.29
C SER A 326 1.72 -10.97 -10.38
N VAL A 327 1.98 -9.96 -9.55
CA VAL A 327 1.29 -8.66 -9.59
C VAL A 327 2.35 -7.59 -9.82
N ASN A 328 2.12 -6.71 -10.82
CA ASN A 328 3.03 -5.61 -11.13
C ASN A 328 2.87 -4.44 -10.14
N ASP A 329 3.73 -3.42 -10.27
CA ASP A 329 3.69 -2.21 -9.41
C ASP A 329 2.37 -1.43 -9.53
N GLY A 330 1.67 -1.57 -10.64
CA GLY A 330 0.34 -0.98 -10.87
C GLY A 330 -0.80 -1.73 -10.19
N GLY A 331 -0.51 -2.86 -9.52
CA GLY A 331 -1.51 -3.73 -8.91
C GLY A 331 -2.24 -4.62 -9.92
N GLU A 332 -1.68 -4.85 -11.11
CA GLU A 332 -2.30 -5.62 -12.19
C GLU A 332 -1.70 -7.02 -12.25
N LEU A 333 -2.55 -7.99 -12.58
CA LEU A 333 -2.14 -9.38 -12.73
C LEU A 333 -1.27 -9.56 -13.99
N VAL A 334 -0.15 -10.26 -13.80
CA VAL A 334 0.83 -10.57 -14.84
C VAL A 334 1.10 -12.07 -14.85
N TYR A 335 1.18 -12.67 -16.02
CA TYR A 335 1.54 -14.07 -16.19
C TYR A 335 2.71 -14.22 -17.17
N ASN A 336 3.78 -14.88 -16.72
CA ASN A 336 5.05 -15.04 -17.46
C ASN A 336 5.59 -13.69 -18.01
N GLY A 337 5.48 -12.62 -17.24
CA GLY A 337 5.91 -11.28 -17.60
C GLY A 337 4.97 -10.53 -18.57
N GLN A 338 3.87 -11.16 -18.99
CA GLN A 338 2.88 -10.56 -19.88
C GLN A 338 1.67 -10.04 -19.09
N PRO A 339 1.27 -8.75 -19.25
CA PRO A 339 0.05 -8.23 -18.67
C PRO A 339 -1.18 -9.03 -19.11
N TRP A 340 -2.15 -9.18 -18.22
CA TRP A 340 -3.35 -9.97 -18.48
C TRP A 340 -4.07 -9.58 -19.77
N ASP A 341 -4.23 -8.30 -20.01
CA ASP A 341 -4.98 -7.76 -21.16
C ASP A 341 -4.25 -7.96 -22.51
N CYS A 342 -2.97 -8.34 -22.47
CA CYS A 342 -2.16 -8.68 -23.66
C CYS A 342 -2.25 -10.17 -24.03
N MET A 343 -2.89 -11.01 -23.21
CA MET A 343 -3.07 -12.43 -23.47
C MET A 343 -4.27 -12.69 -24.37
N SER A 344 -4.20 -13.75 -25.19
CA SER A 344 -5.36 -14.20 -25.95
C SER A 344 -6.49 -14.69 -25.03
N GLY A 345 -7.75 -14.63 -25.48
CA GLY A 345 -8.90 -15.08 -24.70
C GLY A 345 -8.79 -16.54 -24.25
N SER A 346 -8.24 -17.42 -25.11
CA SER A 346 -7.99 -18.82 -24.75
C SER A 346 -6.92 -18.98 -23.67
N GLN A 347 -5.83 -18.21 -23.72
CA GLN A 347 -4.81 -18.18 -22.69
C GLN A 347 -5.39 -17.69 -21.35
N GLN A 348 -6.14 -16.57 -21.38
CA GLN A 348 -6.80 -16.03 -20.20
C GLN A 348 -7.73 -17.07 -19.56
N LEU A 349 -8.47 -17.82 -20.36
CA LEU A 349 -9.37 -18.87 -19.88
C LEU A 349 -8.60 -20.02 -19.21
N ILE A 350 -7.56 -20.54 -19.86
CA ILE A 350 -6.72 -21.61 -19.33
C ILE A 350 -6.09 -21.19 -18.00
N VAL A 351 -5.50 -19.99 -17.95
CA VAL A 351 -4.87 -19.47 -16.74
C VAL A 351 -5.90 -19.25 -15.64
N SER A 352 -7.12 -18.76 -15.96
CA SER A 352 -8.22 -18.61 -14.98
C SER A 352 -8.63 -19.95 -14.37
N CYS A 353 -8.77 -20.99 -15.20
CA CYS A 353 -9.10 -22.34 -14.72
C CYS A 353 -7.95 -22.94 -13.89
N ALA A 354 -6.71 -22.74 -14.31
CA ALA A 354 -5.54 -23.19 -13.57
C ALA A 354 -5.44 -22.51 -12.18
N ILE A 355 -5.68 -21.21 -12.11
CA ILE A 355 -5.75 -20.47 -10.84
C ILE A 355 -6.86 -21.05 -9.94
N ALA A 356 -8.07 -21.20 -10.47
CA ALA A 356 -9.21 -21.72 -9.72
C ALA A 356 -8.93 -23.12 -9.13
N SER A 357 -8.30 -24.01 -9.90
CA SER A 357 -7.97 -25.36 -9.48
C SER A 357 -6.82 -25.43 -8.46
N ARG A 358 -5.90 -24.47 -8.49
CA ARG A 358 -4.74 -24.42 -7.59
C ARG A 358 -5.04 -23.75 -6.26
N ILE A 359 -5.91 -22.76 -6.25
CA ILE A 359 -6.35 -22.07 -5.02
C ILE A 359 -7.02 -23.06 -4.06
N ASN A 360 -7.85 -23.95 -4.59
CA ASN A 360 -8.44 -25.02 -3.80
C ASN A 360 -8.29 -26.37 -4.53
N PRO A 361 -7.22 -27.12 -4.26
CA PRO A 361 -6.95 -28.38 -4.94
C PRO A 361 -8.02 -29.46 -4.72
N SER A 362 -8.82 -29.35 -3.67
CA SER A 362 -9.94 -30.24 -3.42
C SER A 362 -11.13 -30.00 -4.36
N CYS A 363 -11.28 -28.78 -4.90
CA CYS A 363 -12.31 -28.43 -5.86
C CYS A 363 -11.84 -28.75 -7.28
N ARG A 364 -12.33 -29.84 -7.86
CA ARG A 364 -11.96 -30.32 -9.21
C ARG A 364 -13.02 -30.03 -10.25
N PHE A 365 -13.84 -29.02 -10.04
CA PHE A 365 -14.77 -28.52 -11.04
C PHE A 365 -14.76 -27.00 -11.13
N VAL A 366 -15.09 -26.49 -12.30
CA VAL A 366 -15.26 -25.06 -12.57
C VAL A 366 -16.54 -24.84 -13.38
N LEU A 367 -17.19 -23.69 -13.15
CA LEU A 367 -18.38 -23.28 -13.88
C LEU A 367 -18.03 -22.12 -14.80
N MET A 368 -18.39 -22.23 -16.10
CA MET A 368 -18.10 -21.18 -17.09
C MET A 368 -19.34 -20.87 -17.94
N ASP A 369 -19.67 -19.61 -18.04
CA ASP A 369 -20.77 -19.15 -18.90
C ASP A 369 -20.24 -18.59 -20.22
N LYS A 370 -21.01 -18.74 -21.30
CA LYS A 370 -20.82 -18.06 -22.59
C LYS A 370 -19.52 -18.44 -23.35
N LEU A 371 -19.27 -19.74 -23.54
CA LEU A 371 -18.15 -20.21 -24.35
C LEU A 371 -18.33 -20.03 -25.88
N GLU A 372 -19.34 -19.33 -26.34
CA GLU A 372 -19.51 -18.97 -27.77
C GLU A 372 -18.38 -18.10 -28.32
N GLN A 373 -17.59 -17.49 -27.47
CA GLN A 373 -16.40 -16.70 -27.85
C GLN A 373 -15.24 -17.59 -28.38
N LEU A 374 -15.25 -18.89 -28.04
CA LEU A 374 -14.25 -19.83 -28.53
C LEU A 374 -14.74 -20.52 -29.81
N ASP A 375 -13.88 -20.61 -30.81
CA ASP A 375 -14.11 -21.48 -31.95
C ASP A 375 -14.03 -22.97 -31.54
N LEU A 376 -14.48 -23.87 -32.43
CA LEU A 376 -14.55 -25.30 -32.13
C LEU A 376 -13.17 -25.93 -31.93
N THR A 377 -12.13 -25.41 -32.59
CA THR A 377 -10.74 -25.91 -32.45
C THR A 377 -10.20 -25.56 -31.07
N THR A 378 -10.33 -24.30 -30.67
CA THR A 378 -9.92 -23.82 -29.33
C THR A 378 -10.72 -24.53 -28.22
N LEU A 379 -12.01 -24.81 -28.46
CA LEU A 379 -12.85 -25.53 -27.52
C LEU A 379 -12.36 -26.98 -27.31
N ALA A 380 -11.95 -27.64 -28.40
CA ALA A 380 -11.39 -29.02 -28.36
C ALA A 380 -10.01 -29.03 -27.65
N GLU A 381 -9.16 -28.03 -27.89
CA GLU A 381 -7.87 -27.88 -27.21
C GLU A 381 -8.08 -27.61 -25.71
N PHE A 382 -9.05 -26.80 -25.35
CA PHE A 382 -9.42 -26.53 -23.97
C PHE A 382 -9.94 -27.83 -23.27
N ASP A 383 -10.82 -28.58 -23.91
CA ASP A 383 -11.27 -29.90 -23.38
C ASP A 383 -10.10 -30.84 -23.13
N LYS A 384 -9.17 -30.93 -24.08
CA LYS A 384 -7.97 -31.75 -23.95
C LYS A 384 -7.10 -31.27 -22.78
N TRP A 385 -6.91 -29.99 -22.64
CA TRP A 385 -6.14 -29.41 -21.52
C TRP A 385 -6.81 -29.73 -20.17
N LEU A 386 -8.14 -29.52 -20.02
CA LEU A 386 -8.89 -29.87 -18.82
C LEU A 386 -8.68 -31.31 -18.38
N LYS A 387 -8.68 -32.26 -19.33
CA LYS A 387 -8.40 -33.68 -19.06
C LYS A 387 -7.00 -33.92 -18.52
N THR A 388 -5.99 -33.19 -19.04
CA THR A 388 -4.61 -33.30 -18.51
C THR A 388 -4.49 -32.78 -17.08
N GLN A 389 -5.40 -31.88 -16.65
CA GLN A 389 -5.44 -31.32 -15.31
C GLN A 389 -6.36 -32.07 -14.34
N ASP A 390 -7.01 -33.18 -14.81
CA ASP A 390 -8.07 -33.85 -14.04
C ASP A 390 -9.15 -32.91 -13.53
N LEU A 391 -9.54 -31.94 -14.38
CA LEU A 391 -10.48 -30.85 -14.05
C LEU A 391 -11.77 -31.05 -14.85
N GLN A 392 -12.91 -30.95 -14.16
CA GLN A 392 -14.24 -30.92 -14.74
C GLN A 392 -14.67 -29.50 -15.02
N CYS A 393 -15.09 -29.17 -16.23
CA CYS A 393 -15.66 -27.87 -16.56
C CYS A 393 -17.11 -28.05 -17.04
N ILE A 394 -18.05 -27.40 -16.36
CA ILE A 394 -19.46 -27.35 -16.79
C ILE A 394 -19.68 -25.96 -17.38
N ALA A 395 -19.99 -25.90 -18.67
CA ALA A 395 -20.05 -24.64 -19.38
C ALA A 395 -21.30 -24.51 -20.24
N THR A 396 -21.70 -23.25 -20.50
CA THR A 396 -22.80 -22.93 -21.42
C THR A 396 -22.26 -22.42 -22.73
N ARG A 397 -23.00 -22.68 -23.83
CA ARG A 397 -22.73 -22.15 -25.16
C ARG A 397 -24.04 -21.92 -25.91
N VAL A 398 -24.11 -20.83 -26.67
CA VAL A 398 -25.22 -20.63 -27.64
C VAL A 398 -24.93 -21.49 -28.86
N SER A 399 -25.41 -22.71 -28.83
CA SER A 399 -25.27 -23.70 -29.90
C SER A 399 -26.24 -24.85 -29.70
N THR A 400 -26.60 -25.50 -30.79
CA THR A 400 -27.34 -26.76 -30.85
C THR A 400 -26.58 -27.81 -31.64
N GLY A 401 -25.24 -27.59 -31.81
CA GLY A 401 -24.35 -28.46 -32.58
C GLY A 401 -23.86 -29.67 -31.80
N GLY A 402 -23.08 -30.52 -32.49
CA GLY A 402 -22.57 -31.77 -31.95
C GLY A 402 -21.50 -31.63 -30.86
N GLU A 403 -20.98 -30.42 -30.63
CA GLU A 403 -20.08 -30.12 -29.53
C GLU A 403 -20.80 -30.03 -28.15
N CYS A 404 -22.12 -29.84 -28.17
CA CYS A 404 -22.93 -29.79 -26.95
C CYS A 404 -23.13 -31.18 -26.36
N SER A 405 -22.87 -31.33 -25.05
CA SER A 405 -23.10 -32.56 -24.31
C SER A 405 -24.61 -32.80 -24.05
N LEU A 406 -25.34 -31.70 -23.89
CA LEU A 406 -26.81 -31.68 -23.76
C LEU A 406 -27.36 -30.33 -24.28
N ILE A 407 -28.60 -30.35 -24.70
CA ILE A 407 -29.29 -29.15 -25.26
C ILE A 407 -30.52 -28.86 -24.42
N ILE A 408 -30.68 -27.59 -24.01
CA ILE A 408 -31.84 -27.07 -23.30
C ILE A 408 -32.75 -26.37 -24.29
N GLN A 409 -34.02 -26.70 -24.23
CA GLN A 409 -35.10 -26.04 -24.96
C GLN A 409 -36.26 -25.75 -23.98
N ASP A 410 -36.75 -24.52 -23.93
CA ASP A 410 -37.86 -24.08 -23.07
C ASP A 410 -37.76 -24.49 -21.58
N GLY A 411 -36.54 -24.53 -21.05
CA GLY A 411 -36.24 -24.86 -19.65
C GLY A 411 -36.20 -26.34 -19.31
N GLU A 412 -36.17 -27.21 -20.34
CA GLU A 412 -36.05 -28.66 -20.22
C GLU A 412 -34.93 -29.20 -21.11
N VAL A 413 -34.37 -30.34 -20.76
CA VAL A 413 -33.42 -31.05 -21.63
C VAL A 413 -34.15 -31.68 -22.80
N LYS A 414 -33.71 -31.41 -24.05
CA LYS A 414 -34.31 -31.97 -25.28
C LYS A 414 -34.28 -33.48 -25.27
N GLU A 415 -35.39 -34.10 -25.62
CA GLU A 415 -35.51 -35.57 -25.67
C GLU A 415 -34.50 -36.21 -26.64
N GLY A 416 -33.74 -37.20 -26.13
CA GLY A 416 -32.68 -37.94 -26.81
C GLY A 416 -31.56 -38.38 -25.86
N GLU A 417 -31.42 -37.70 -24.73
CA GLU A 417 -30.52 -38.01 -23.64
C GLU A 417 -31.34 -38.41 -22.38
N LYS A 418 -30.89 -39.45 -21.65
CA LYS A 418 -31.59 -40.14 -20.56
C LYS A 418 -32.40 -39.24 -19.65
N LYS A 419 -33.73 -39.50 -19.56
CA LYS A 419 -34.61 -38.81 -18.60
C LYS A 419 -34.22 -39.11 -17.17
N PRO A 420 -34.20 -38.10 -16.28
CA PRO A 420 -34.01 -38.31 -14.85
C PRO A 420 -35.20 -39.09 -14.29
N VAL A 421 -34.93 -40.20 -13.70
CA VAL A 421 -35.88 -40.85 -12.79
C VAL A 421 -35.74 -40.15 -11.45
N LEU A 422 -36.66 -39.26 -11.14
CA LEU A 422 -36.87 -38.84 -9.76
C LEU A 422 -37.34 -40.05 -8.96
N ILE A 423 -36.39 -40.84 -8.45
CA ILE A 423 -36.73 -41.92 -7.51
C ILE A 423 -36.81 -41.27 -6.13
N PRO A 424 -38.04 -41.12 -5.55
CA PRO A 424 -38.10 -40.90 -4.14
C PRO A 424 -37.60 -42.15 -3.46
N ARG A 425 -36.46 -42.10 -2.77
CA ARG A 425 -36.06 -43.16 -1.87
C ARG A 425 -37.25 -43.44 -0.94
N LYS A 426 -37.88 -44.61 -1.09
CA LYS A 426 -38.79 -45.15 -0.08
C LYS A 426 -37.98 -45.28 1.21
N THR A 427 -38.29 -44.45 2.16
CA THR A 427 -37.96 -44.74 3.55
C THR A 427 -38.69 -46.00 3.93
N GLU A 428 -37.97 -47.14 3.97
CA GLU A 428 -38.46 -48.33 4.64
C GLU A 428 -38.67 -47.93 6.11
N LYS A 429 -39.95 -47.97 6.51
CA LYS A 429 -40.28 -47.90 7.93
C LYS A 429 -39.76 -49.18 8.55
N PRO A 430 -39.18 -49.15 9.77
CA PRO A 430 -38.90 -50.36 10.52
C PRO A 430 -40.21 -51.11 10.71
N SER A 431 -40.22 -52.39 10.36
CA SER A 431 -41.36 -53.28 10.63
C SER A 431 -41.55 -53.40 12.15
N ASP A 432 -42.70 -52.97 12.62
CA ASP A 432 -43.24 -53.34 13.93
C ASP A 432 -43.42 -54.86 13.94
N THR A 433 -42.52 -55.59 14.52
CA THR A 433 -42.73 -56.95 14.96
C THR A 433 -43.55 -56.87 16.23
N ALA A 434 -44.85 -57.20 16.06
CA ALA A 434 -45.74 -57.47 17.18
C ALA A 434 -45.15 -58.61 18.03
N LEU A 435 -44.93 -58.30 19.29
CA LEU A 435 -44.79 -59.29 20.34
C LEU A 435 -46.21 -59.82 20.59
N GLU A 436 -46.45 -61.09 20.24
CA GLU A 436 -47.61 -61.80 20.71
C GLU A 436 -47.38 -62.12 22.19
N ASP A 437 -48.33 -61.67 23.01
CA ASP A 437 -48.50 -62.10 24.38
C ASP A 437 -48.93 -63.56 24.37
N ASP A 438 -48.16 -64.44 24.95
CA ASP A 438 -48.61 -65.77 25.40
C ASP A 438 -48.65 -65.78 26.91
N ASP A 439 -49.84 -65.94 27.44
CA ASP A 439 -50.25 -66.35 28.78
C ASP A 439 -49.50 -67.59 29.30
N TYR A 440 -48.89 -67.55 30.49
CA TYR A 440 -49.12 -68.39 31.66
C TYR A 440 -48.37 -67.93 32.85
#